data_60cf58332b11108c3e9073082fcd786f
#
_entry.id   60cf58332b11108c3e9073082fcd786f
#
_cell.length_a   1.000
_cell.length_b   1.000
_cell.length_c   1.000
_cell.angle_alpha   90.00
_cell.angle_beta   90.00
_cell.angle_gamma   90.00
#
_symmetry.space_group_name_H-M   'P 1'
#
loop_
_entity.id
_entity.type
_entity.pdbx_description
1 polymer ?
#
loop_
_entity_poly.entity_id
_entity_poly.type
_entity_poly.pdbx_seq_one_letter_code
_entity_poly.pdbx_strand_id
1 'polypeptide(L)'
;MSAEVEFTPSGFAAGESPARPDGNIAAAALRFGSLIAFAAILLIFSLTAPYFLSIGNIGNVLGQSAISGVLAIGLTVVLIAGGSNVVTGGIDLSLAANMGLSAAVYASLTQLGYGDATAIAASILTGALIGSVNAIAVVYAGIVPLLATLAVMNIVAGLELVLTSNTVLPASTPFLSALSASDPFGIPVLAYVLLGFTAIATAIVQYTPLGLRLYAVGEFPDAARAAGLPLRRLLAGAFVTSGLCGGIAGILSVSYLSGSTTGAGEMLLPVVVTALLGAVFSRRLVPTVTGTLLSALLVGFLTNGFQLLNISSTLVSGVQGVLILIVVSATTLLRRQEA
;
A
#
# COMPACT_ATOMS: atom_id res chain seq x y z
N MET A 1 -68.90 30.02 -3.61
CA MET A 1 -68.43 29.62 -2.26
C MET A 1 -67.09 28.95 -2.47
N SER A 2 -66.02 29.75 -2.47
CA SER A 2 -64.63 29.33 -2.64
C SER A 2 -64.04 29.12 -1.25
N ALA A 3 -63.64 27.90 -0.93
CA ALA A 3 -62.93 27.62 0.30
C ALA A 3 -61.43 27.85 0.05
N GLU A 4 -60.88 28.91 0.64
CA GLU A 4 -59.45 29.13 0.78
C GLU A 4 -58.86 28.11 1.76
N VAL A 5 -57.95 27.28 1.28
CA VAL A 5 -57.15 26.40 2.12
C VAL A 5 -55.94 27.20 2.62
N GLU A 6 -56.02 27.62 3.87
CA GLU A 6 -54.95 28.29 4.59
C GLU A 6 -53.80 27.28 4.86
N PHE A 7 -52.68 27.42 4.16
CA PHE A 7 -51.45 26.66 4.38
C PHE A 7 -50.73 27.26 5.60
N THR A 8 -50.93 26.70 6.80
CA THR A 8 -50.04 26.98 7.93
C THR A 8 -48.73 26.24 7.76
N PRO A 9 -47.56 26.92 7.69
CA PRO A 9 -46.29 26.25 7.71
C PRO A 9 -46.08 25.69 9.12
N SER A 10 -46.23 24.37 9.27
CA SER A 10 -45.79 23.65 10.47
C SER A 10 -44.29 23.89 10.62
N GLY A 11 -43.91 24.57 11.70
CA GLY A 11 -42.53 24.84 12.05
C GLY A 11 -41.73 23.55 12.08
N PHE A 12 -40.80 23.41 11.18
CA PHE A 12 -39.67 22.52 11.35
C PHE A 12 -38.93 23.07 12.58
N ALA A 13 -39.18 22.50 13.76
CA ALA A 13 -38.29 22.61 14.88
C ALA A 13 -36.92 22.11 14.37
N ALA A 14 -35.96 23.01 14.22
CA ALA A 14 -34.59 22.66 14.03
C ALA A 14 -34.19 21.82 15.24
N GLY A 15 -34.27 20.49 15.10
CA GLY A 15 -33.73 19.57 16.06
C GLY A 15 -32.25 19.91 16.18
N GLU A 16 -31.84 20.38 17.34
CA GLU A 16 -30.45 20.50 17.70
C GLU A 16 -29.79 19.15 17.40
N SER A 17 -28.99 19.09 16.34
CA SER A 17 -28.10 17.96 16.11
C SER A 17 -27.24 17.83 17.36
N PRO A 18 -27.28 16.71 18.08
CA PRO A 18 -26.39 16.54 19.22
C PRO A 18 -24.96 16.72 18.71
N ALA A 19 -24.27 17.68 19.29
CA ALA A 19 -22.84 17.88 19.08
C ALA A 19 -22.16 16.52 19.29
N ARG A 20 -21.50 15.98 18.27
CA ARG A 20 -20.75 14.72 18.32
C ARG A 20 -19.30 15.02 18.74
N PRO A 21 -18.95 15.01 20.05
CA PRO A 21 -17.56 15.21 20.51
C PRO A 21 -16.72 13.94 20.40
N ASP A 22 -17.35 12.75 20.35
CA ASP A 22 -16.65 11.50 20.68
C ASP A 22 -15.82 10.91 19.53
N GLY A 23 -16.21 11.05 18.28
CA GLY A 23 -15.47 10.52 17.13
C GLY A 23 -14.09 11.15 16.92
N ASN A 24 -13.97 12.46 17.17
CA ASN A 24 -12.70 13.17 17.06
C ASN A 24 -11.71 12.79 18.17
N ILE A 25 -12.20 12.49 19.37
CA ILE A 25 -11.36 12.11 20.52
C ILE A 25 -10.82 10.69 20.31
N ALA A 26 -11.64 9.74 19.85
CA ALA A 26 -11.25 8.37 19.59
C ALA A 26 -10.24 8.28 18.41
N ALA A 27 -10.47 9.01 17.33
CA ALA A 27 -9.53 9.09 16.21
C ALA A 27 -8.18 9.74 16.63
N ALA A 28 -8.23 10.79 17.47
CA ALA A 28 -7.05 11.41 18.03
C ALA A 28 -6.30 10.44 18.97
N ALA A 29 -7.01 9.71 19.82
CA ALA A 29 -6.45 8.73 20.74
C ALA A 29 -5.74 7.59 19.98
N LEU A 30 -6.34 7.06 18.90
CA LEU A 30 -5.72 6.04 18.07
C LEU A 30 -4.48 6.57 17.35
N ARG A 31 -4.54 7.76 16.80
CA ARG A 31 -3.40 8.38 16.10
C ARG A 31 -2.24 8.66 17.05
N PHE A 32 -2.50 9.28 18.20
CA PHE A 32 -1.46 9.51 19.21
C PHE A 32 -0.98 8.19 19.81
N GLY A 33 -1.88 7.23 20.05
CA GLY A 33 -1.53 5.89 20.52
C GLY A 33 -0.61 5.16 19.53
N SER A 34 -0.87 5.25 18.24
CA SER A 34 -0.01 4.63 17.21
C SER A 34 1.38 5.28 17.12
N LEU A 35 1.46 6.62 17.24
CA LEU A 35 2.75 7.33 17.29
C LEU A 35 3.52 7.00 18.55
N ILE A 36 2.85 6.92 19.71
CA ILE A 36 3.47 6.50 20.98
C ILE A 36 3.94 5.04 20.88
N ALA A 37 3.12 4.16 20.32
CA ALA A 37 3.52 2.76 20.10
C ALA A 37 4.74 2.66 19.16
N PHE A 38 4.78 3.46 18.10
CA PHE A 38 5.95 3.54 17.22
C PHE A 38 7.20 4.01 17.99
N ALA A 39 7.09 5.10 18.73
CA ALA A 39 8.21 5.61 19.54
C ALA A 39 8.65 4.57 20.59
N ALA A 40 7.71 3.87 21.23
CA ALA A 40 8.00 2.82 22.20
C ALA A 40 8.74 1.62 21.55
N ILE A 41 8.32 1.20 20.36
CA ILE A 41 8.99 0.14 19.59
C ILE A 41 10.42 0.54 19.25
N LEU A 42 10.63 1.76 18.74
CA LEU A 42 11.97 2.27 18.47
C LEU A 42 12.84 2.31 19.73
N LEU A 43 12.28 2.76 20.86
CA LEU A 43 12.98 2.81 22.13
C LEU A 43 13.35 1.39 22.61
N ILE A 44 12.42 0.45 22.60
CA ILE A 44 12.68 -0.93 23.03
C ILE A 44 13.81 -1.53 22.18
N PHE A 45 13.74 -1.46 20.85
CA PHE A 45 14.79 -2.03 20.00
C PHE A 45 16.12 -1.28 20.11
N SER A 46 16.10 0.05 20.35
CA SER A 46 17.34 0.80 20.58
C SER A 46 18.08 0.35 21.85
N LEU A 47 17.34 -0.14 22.86
CA LEU A 47 17.91 -0.62 24.12
C LEU A 47 18.27 -2.11 24.09
N THR A 48 17.59 -2.91 23.26
CA THR A 48 17.70 -4.38 23.30
C THR A 48 18.43 -4.97 22.09
N ALA A 49 18.32 -4.34 20.90
CA ALA A 49 18.91 -4.86 19.67
C ALA A 49 20.28 -4.19 19.39
N PRO A 50 21.36 -4.97 19.22
CA PRO A 50 22.68 -4.41 18.94
C PRO A 50 22.68 -3.71 17.58
N TYR A 51 23.37 -2.57 17.52
CA TYR A 51 23.52 -1.75 16.30
C TYR A 51 22.22 -1.24 15.67
N PHE A 52 21.07 -1.32 16.36
CA PHE A 52 19.76 -0.91 15.82
C PHE A 52 19.77 0.53 15.27
N LEU A 53 20.37 1.48 16.02
CA LEU A 53 20.48 2.89 15.61
C LEU A 53 21.78 3.19 14.83
N SER A 54 22.54 2.18 14.38
CA SER A 54 23.70 2.45 13.52
C SER A 54 23.26 2.99 12.17
N ILE A 55 24.06 3.89 11.59
CA ILE A 55 23.78 4.50 10.28
C ILE A 55 23.57 3.43 9.21
N GLY A 56 24.42 2.39 9.17
CA GLY A 56 24.28 1.29 8.23
C GLY A 56 22.98 0.52 8.39
N ASN A 57 22.54 0.26 9.63
CA ASN A 57 21.27 -0.43 9.87
C ASN A 57 20.07 0.44 9.51
N ILE A 58 20.09 1.73 9.87
CA ILE A 58 19.03 2.68 9.44
C ILE A 58 18.95 2.71 7.90
N GLY A 59 20.12 2.76 7.23
CA GLY A 59 20.17 2.67 5.77
C GLY A 59 19.50 1.40 5.23
N ASN A 60 19.81 0.24 5.80
CA ASN A 60 19.18 -1.02 5.43
C ASN A 60 17.66 -1.01 5.60
N VAL A 61 17.17 -0.50 6.75
CA VAL A 61 15.73 -0.39 6.99
C VAL A 61 15.05 0.52 5.98
N LEU A 62 15.66 1.67 5.67
CA LEU A 62 15.13 2.61 4.68
C LEU A 62 15.11 1.99 3.27
N GLY A 63 16.17 1.26 2.87
CA GLY A 63 16.23 0.56 1.59
C GLY A 63 15.15 -0.53 1.46
N GLN A 64 15.00 -1.35 2.48
CA GLN A 64 13.94 -2.38 2.52
C GLN A 64 12.54 -1.76 2.55
N SER A 65 12.36 -0.69 3.33
CA SER A 65 11.08 0.04 3.39
C SER A 65 10.72 0.71 2.07
N ALA A 66 11.68 1.00 1.18
CA ALA A 66 11.40 1.54 -0.13
C ALA A 66 10.59 0.56 -0.99
N ILE A 67 10.93 -0.72 -0.95
CA ILE A 67 10.25 -1.76 -1.71
C ILE A 67 8.82 -1.94 -1.19
N SER A 68 8.68 -2.24 0.12
CA SER A 68 7.38 -2.46 0.74
C SER A 68 6.50 -1.21 0.74
N GLY A 69 7.10 -0.02 0.86
CA GLY A 69 6.40 1.26 0.84
C GLY A 69 5.79 1.58 -0.53
N VAL A 70 6.51 1.37 -1.62
CA VAL A 70 5.98 1.56 -2.99
C VAL A 70 4.83 0.60 -3.25
N LEU A 71 4.96 -0.68 -2.88
CA LEU A 71 3.87 -1.66 -2.97
C LEU A 71 2.66 -1.24 -2.14
N ALA A 72 2.88 -0.86 -0.89
CA ALA A 72 1.80 -0.46 0.02
C ALA A 72 1.09 0.81 -0.45
N ILE A 73 1.79 1.77 -1.06
CA ILE A 73 1.18 2.95 -1.68
C ILE A 73 0.28 2.52 -2.86
N GLY A 74 0.73 1.59 -3.70
CA GLY A 74 -0.10 1.01 -4.77
C GLY A 74 -1.40 0.41 -4.21
N LEU A 75 -1.29 -0.42 -3.18
CA LEU A 75 -2.45 -1.00 -2.50
C LEU A 75 -3.33 0.07 -1.86
N THR A 76 -2.74 1.10 -1.27
CA THR A 76 -3.47 2.22 -0.66
C THR A 76 -4.36 2.94 -1.68
N VAL A 77 -3.89 3.15 -2.91
CA VAL A 77 -4.69 3.75 -3.98
C VAL A 77 -5.91 2.87 -4.32
N VAL A 78 -5.73 1.55 -4.36
CA VAL A 78 -6.83 0.60 -4.59
C VAL A 78 -7.82 0.63 -3.42
N LEU A 79 -7.33 0.66 -2.17
CA LEU A 79 -8.17 0.76 -0.97
C LEU A 79 -8.98 2.08 -0.93
N ILE A 80 -8.37 3.19 -1.34
CA ILE A 80 -9.07 4.48 -1.45
C ILE A 80 -10.19 4.41 -2.47
N ALA A 81 -9.93 3.86 -3.66
CA ALA A 81 -10.92 3.80 -4.74
C ALA A 81 -12.01 2.74 -4.54
N GLY A 82 -11.67 1.65 -3.85
CA GLY A 82 -12.59 0.54 -3.60
C GLY A 82 -13.42 0.67 -2.33
N GLY A 83 -13.06 1.61 -1.45
CA GLY A 83 -13.77 1.88 -0.22
C GLY A 83 -13.46 0.92 0.94
N SER A 84 -14.21 1.09 2.02
CA SER A 84 -13.95 0.47 3.32
C SER A 84 -14.26 -1.03 3.40
N ASN A 85 -14.98 -1.59 2.44
CA ASN A 85 -15.31 -3.01 2.44
C ASN A 85 -14.19 -3.81 1.76
N VAL A 86 -13.35 -4.47 2.53
CA VAL A 86 -12.20 -5.25 2.02
C VAL A 86 -12.64 -6.42 1.12
N VAL A 87 -13.85 -6.93 1.29
CA VAL A 87 -14.36 -8.10 0.51
C VAL A 87 -14.95 -7.66 -0.83
N THR A 88 -15.79 -6.63 -0.81
CA THR A 88 -16.51 -6.14 -2.01
C THR A 88 -15.92 -4.86 -2.57
N GLY A 89 -15.04 -4.20 -1.83
CA GLY A 89 -14.31 -2.99 -2.21
C GLY A 89 -13.07 -3.28 -3.04
N GLY A 90 -12.05 -2.45 -2.94
CA GLY A 90 -10.81 -2.62 -3.67
C GLY A 90 -9.72 -3.24 -2.80
N ILE A 91 -9.27 -4.45 -3.15
CA ILE A 91 -8.03 -5.01 -2.63
C ILE A 91 -7.28 -5.70 -3.76
N ASP A 92 -5.97 -5.53 -3.81
CA ASP A 92 -5.09 -6.17 -4.78
C ASP A 92 -4.05 -7.03 -4.06
N LEU A 93 -4.31 -8.32 -4.01
CA LEU A 93 -3.40 -9.29 -3.39
C LEU A 93 -2.31 -9.78 -4.35
N SER A 94 -2.39 -9.44 -5.63
CA SER A 94 -1.38 -9.86 -6.62
C SER A 94 -0.09 -9.04 -6.57
N LEU A 95 -0.05 -7.92 -5.81
CA LEU A 95 1.04 -6.96 -5.78
C LEU A 95 2.41 -7.58 -5.50
N ALA A 96 2.49 -8.47 -4.52
CA ALA A 96 3.76 -9.10 -4.15
C ALA A 96 4.26 -10.05 -5.26
N ALA A 97 3.36 -10.87 -5.84
CA ALA A 97 3.70 -11.72 -6.98
C ALA A 97 4.05 -10.90 -8.23
N ASN A 98 3.32 -9.78 -8.43
CA ASN A 98 3.63 -8.82 -9.51
C ASN A 98 5.05 -8.28 -9.38
N MET A 99 5.46 -7.86 -8.19
CA MET A 99 6.84 -7.44 -7.92
C MET A 99 7.83 -8.55 -8.28
N GLY A 100 7.57 -9.80 -7.86
CA GLY A 100 8.42 -10.95 -8.15
C GLY A 100 8.60 -11.20 -9.64
N LEU A 101 7.50 -11.29 -10.40
CA LEU A 101 7.57 -11.48 -11.85
C LEU A 101 8.23 -10.28 -12.55
N SER A 102 7.95 -9.05 -12.13
CA SER A 102 8.59 -7.85 -12.69
C SER A 102 10.09 -7.82 -12.43
N ALA A 103 10.53 -8.27 -11.24
CA ALA A 103 11.94 -8.45 -10.90
C ALA A 103 12.60 -9.54 -11.76
N ALA A 104 11.92 -10.68 -11.96
CA ALA A 104 12.37 -11.76 -12.80
C ALA A 104 12.54 -11.33 -14.28
N VAL A 105 11.58 -10.57 -14.80
CA VAL A 105 11.65 -9.99 -16.17
C VAL A 105 12.86 -9.06 -16.30
N TYR A 106 13.07 -8.16 -15.32
CA TYR A 106 14.24 -7.29 -15.33
C TYR A 106 15.55 -8.10 -15.35
N ALA A 107 15.70 -9.04 -14.40
CA ALA A 107 16.90 -9.84 -14.28
C ALA A 107 17.15 -10.73 -15.53
N SER A 108 16.11 -11.33 -16.09
CA SER A 108 16.21 -12.13 -17.31
C SER A 108 16.69 -11.31 -18.50
N LEU A 109 16.17 -10.11 -18.70
CA LEU A 109 16.55 -9.24 -19.80
C LEU A 109 18.00 -8.77 -19.67
N THR A 110 18.45 -8.44 -18.46
CA THR A 110 19.85 -8.05 -18.24
C THR A 110 20.81 -9.21 -18.50
N GLN A 111 20.43 -10.45 -18.13
CA GLN A 111 21.23 -11.64 -18.47
C GLN A 111 21.29 -11.93 -19.98
N LEU A 112 20.23 -11.60 -20.72
CA LEU A 112 20.20 -11.70 -22.17
C LEU A 112 20.98 -10.56 -22.87
N GLY A 113 21.60 -9.64 -22.11
CA GLY A 113 22.42 -8.56 -22.64
C GLY A 113 21.63 -7.31 -23.04
N TYR A 114 20.34 -7.22 -22.71
CA TYR A 114 19.59 -5.99 -22.94
C TYR A 114 19.99 -4.89 -21.94
N GLY A 115 19.97 -3.64 -22.39
CA GLY A 115 20.30 -2.49 -21.53
C GLY A 115 19.22 -2.19 -20.50
N ASP A 116 19.62 -1.47 -19.43
CA ASP A 116 18.73 -1.09 -18.30
C ASP A 116 17.43 -0.42 -18.74
N ALA A 117 17.47 0.47 -19.74
CA ALA A 117 16.25 1.14 -20.23
C ALA A 117 15.18 0.16 -20.72
N THR A 118 15.60 -0.89 -21.44
CA THR A 118 14.69 -1.94 -21.93
C THR A 118 14.16 -2.78 -20.77
N ALA A 119 15.03 -3.17 -19.83
CA ALA A 119 14.67 -3.96 -18.67
C ALA A 119 13.71 -3.19 -17.73
N ILE A 120 13.94 -1.89 -17.50
CA ILE A 120 13.04 -1.00 -16.75
C ILE A 120 11.67 -0.91 -17.42
N ALA A 121 11.64 -0.62 -18.72
CA ALA A 121 10.40 -0.49 -19.46
C ALA A 121 9.57 -1.79 -19.44
N ALA A 122 10.25 -2.94 -19.65
CA ALA A 122 9.59 -4.26 -19.59
C ALA A 122 9.05 -4.59 -18.20
N SER A 123 9.81 -4.30 -17.13
CA SER A 123 9.39 -4.52 -15.75
C SER A 123 8.14 -3.69 -15.41
N ILE A 124 8.14 -2.40 -15.75
CA ILE A 124 6.98 -1.51 -15.53
C ILE A 124 5.78 -1.95 -16.37
N LEU A 125 6.01 -2.35 -17.62
CA LEU A 125 4.94 -2.83 -18.51
C LEU A 125 4.35 -4.14 -17.97
N THR A 126 5.17 -5.07 -17.49
CA THR A 126 4.71 -6.31 -16.83
C THR A 126 3.78 -5.97 -15.67
N GLY A 127 4.21 -5.05 -14.79
CA GLY A 127 3.38 -4.59 -13.68
C GLY A 127 2.05 -3.99 -14.15
N ALA A 128 2.09 -3.09 -15.14
CA ALA A 128 0.89 -2.48 -15.69
C ALA A 128 -0.08 -3.50 -16.34
N LEU A 129 0.46 -4.50 -17.03
CA LEU A 129 -0.35 -5.58 -17.63
C LEU A 129 -1.06 -6.41 -16.55
N ILE A 130 -0.37 -6.77 -15.47
CA ILE A 130 -0.97 -7.51 -14.34
C ILE A 130 -2.07 -6.67 -13.70
N GLY A 131 -1.82 -5.38 -13.42
CA GLY A 131 -2.84 -4.46 -12.92
C GLY A 131 -4.03 -4.30 -13.86
N SER A 132 -3.80 -4.34 -15.18
CA SER A 132 -4.87 -4.30 -16.19
C SER A 132 -5.70 -5.59 -16.20
N VAL A 133 -5.07 -6.75 -16.01
CA VAL A 133 -5.78 -8.04 -15.86
C VAL A 133 -6.68 -8.00 -14.62
N ASN A 134 -6.18 -7.51 -13.47
CA ASN A 134 -6.98 -7.30 -12.28
C ASN A 134 -8.15 -6.33 -12.53
N ALA A 135 -7.88 -5.21 -13.19
CA ALA A 135 -8.93 -4.25 -13.56
C ALA A 135 -10.03 -4.88 -14.43
N ILE A 136 -9.65 -5.69 -15.42
CA ILE A 136 -10.60 -6.40 -16.28
C ILE A 136 -11.41 -7.40 -15.47
N ALA A 137 -10.77 -8.23 -14.66
CA ALA A 137 -11.42 -9.25 -13.86
C ALA A 137 -12.40 -8.66 -12.83
N VAL A 138 -11.96 -7.63 -12.10
CA VAL A 138 -12.75 -7.04 -11.01
C VAL A 138 -13.81 -6.08 -11.54
N VAL A 139 -13.42 -5.13 -12.40
CA VAL A 139 -14.29 -3.99 -12.75
C VAL A 139 -15.20 -4.30 -13.92
N TYR A 140 -14.72 -5.06 -14.89
CA TYR A 140 -15.49 -5.35 -16.12
C TYR A 140 -16.15 -6.71 -16.09
N ALA A 141 -15.47 -7.77 -15.60
CA ALA A 141 -16.07 -9.09 -15.45
C ALA A 141 -16.87 -9.25 -14.14
N GLY A 142 -16.73 -8.32 -13.17
CA GLY A 142 -17.51 -8.32 -11.94
C GLY A 142 -17.13 -9.40 -10.93
N ILE A 143 -15.92 -9.96 -11.05
CA ILE A 143 -15.42 -10.96 -10.10
C ILE A 143 -15.06 -10.24 -8.79
N VAL A 144 -15.38 -10.88 -7.66
CA VAL A 144 -15.02 -10.35 -6.32
C VAL A 144 -13.53 -10.07 -6.25
N PRO A 145 -13.09 -8.87 -5.83
CA PRO A 145 -11.69 -8.45 -5.85
C PRO A 145 -10.74 -9.44 -5.18
N LEU A 146 -11.11 -9.93 -4.00
CA LEU A 146 -10.33 -10.91 -3.25
C LEU A 146 -10.05 -12.17 -4.08
N LEU A 147 -11.07 -12.75 -4.75
CA LEU A 147 -10.94 -13.96 -5.55
C LEU A 147 -10.16 -13.71 -6.85
N ALA A 148 -10.45 -12.60 -7.53
CA ALA A 148 -9.79 -12.23 -8.77
C ALA A 148 -8.28 -12.02 -8.55
N THR A 149 -7.91 -11.21 -7.56
CA THR A 149 -6.50 -10.87 -7.31
C THR A 149 -5.72 -12.04 -6.72
N LEU A 150 -6.36 -12.93 -5.94
CA LEU A 150 -5.74 -14.21 -5.52
C LEU A 150 -5.48 -15.14 -6.70
N ALA A 151 -6.42 -15.25 -7.63
CA ALA A 151 -6.23 -16.07 -8.83
C ALA A 151 -5.07 -15.51 -9.68
N VAL A 152 -5.04 -14.19 -9.92
CA VAL A 152 -3.97 -13.52 -10.65
C VAL A 152 -2.64 -13.67 -9.91
N MET A 153 -2.60 -13.55 -8.59
CA MET A 153 -1.41 -13.77 -7.76
C MET A 153 -0.80 -15.16 -8.04
N ASN A 154 -1.62 -16.22 -8.03
CA ASN A 154 -1.12 -17.58 -8.26
C ASN A 154 -0.64 -17.78 -9.69
N ILE A 155 -1.32 -17.21 -10.69
CA ILE A 155 -0.89 -17.26 -12.11
C ILE A 155 0.46 -16.55 -12.23
N VAL A 156 0.60 -15.36 -11.70
CA VAL A 156 1.81 -14.53 -11.78
C VAL A 156 2.98 -15.20 -11.06
N ALA A 157 2.74 -15.76 -9.85
CA ALA A 157 3.76 -16.52 -9.13
C ALA A 157 4.21 -17.78 -9.91
N GLY A 158 3.28 -18.48 -10.54
CA GLY A 158 3.62 -19.59 -11.43
C GLY A 158 4.46 -19.18 -12.63
N LEU A 159 4.13 -18.05 -13.27
CA LEU A 159 4.91 -17.48 -14.37
C LEU A 159 6.33 -17.07 -13.93
N GLU A 160 6.46 -16.47 -12.74
CA GLU A 160 7.76 -16.15 -12.14
C GLU A 160 8.63 -17.42 -12.01
N LEU A 161 8.10 -18.49 -11.41
CA LEU A 161 8.81 -19.74 -11.21
C LEU A 161 9.22 -20.40 -12.54
N VAL A 162 8.37 -20.35 -13.56
CA VAL A 162 8.68 -20.85 -14.92
C VAL A 162 9.80 -20.01 -15.55
N LEU A 163 9.69 -18.67 -15.49
CA LEU A 163 10.69 -17.77 -16.10
C LEU A 163 12.06 -17.91 -15.43
N THR A 164 12.10 -18.09 -14.12
CA THR A 164 13.33 -18.20 -13.33
C THR A 164 13.85 -19.63 -13.19
N SER A 165 13.11 -20.62 -13.69
CA SER A 165 13.38 -22.05 -13.42
C SER A 165 13.52 -22.33 -11.92
N ASN A 166 12.71 -21.65 -11.11
CA ASN A 166 12.70 -21.71 -9.64
C ASN A 166 14.06 -21.40 -8.99
N THR A 167 14.83 -20.51 -9.60
CA THR A 167 16.14 -20.06 -9.10
C THR A 167 16.20 -18.55 -9.04
N VAL A 168 17.09 -18.01 -8.21
CA VAL A 168 17.39 -16.59 -8.19
C VAL A 168 18.23 -16.23 -9.40
N LEU A 169 17.77 -15.30 -10.22
CA LEU A 169 18.52 -14.78 -11.37
C LEU A 169 19.37 -13.58 -10.91
N PRO A 170 20.71 -13.69 -10.87
CA PRO A 170 21.54 -12.55 -10.50
C PRO A 170 21.46 -11.45 -11.56
N ALA A 171 21.44 -10.20 -11.10
CA ALA A 171 21.47 -9.03 -11.97
C ALA A 171 22.36 -7.95 -11.33
N SER A 172 23.35 -7.50 -12.08
CA SER A 172 24.26 -6.44 -11.65
C SER A 172 24.55 -5.53 -12.83
N THR A 173 24.09 -4.28 -12.74
CA THR A 173 24.34 -3.24 -13.74
C THR A 173 24.81 -1.98 -13.03
N PRO A 174 25.46 -1.04 -13.73
CA PRO A 174 25.83 0.25 -13.17
C PRO A 174 24.61 1.01 -12.61
N PHE A 175 23.45 0.92 -13.25
CA PHE A 175 22.20 1.53 -12.79
C PHE A 175 21.73 0.91 -11.46
N LEU A 176 21.67 -0.42 -11.35
CA LEU A 176 21.26 -1.11 -10.12
C LEU A 176 22.22 -0.81 -8.96
N SER A 177 23.52 -0.78 -9.25
CA SER A 177 24.55 -0.44 -8.26
C SER A 177 24.43 1.01 -7.79
N ALA A 178 24.14 1.94 -8.69
CA ALA A 178 23.91 3.33 -8.33
C ALA A 178 22.62 3.49 -7.50
N LEU A 179 21.58 2.71 -7.79
CA LEU A 179 20.31 2.74 -7.06
C LEU A 179 20.43 2.18 -5.64
N SER A 180 21.27 1.15 -5.44
CA SER A 180 21.56 0.56 -4.13
C SER A 180 22.67 1.29 -3.35
N ALA A 181 23.40 2.20 -3.99
CA ALA A 181 24.47 2.97 -3.35
C ALA A 181 23.89 3.84 -2.21
N SER A 182 24.74 4.07 -1.21
CA SER A 182 24.45 5.02 -0.14
C SER A 182 25.22 6.32 -0.33
N ASP A 183 24.63 7.42 0.09
CA ASP A 183 25.28 8.71 0.14
C ASP A 183 26.36 8.77 1.25
N PRO A 184 27.15 9.84 1.36
CA PRO A 184 28.15 10.01 2.43
C PRO A 184 27.56 9.96 3.85
N PHE A 185 26.25 10.16 4.00
CA PHE A 185 25.53 10.05 5.27
C PHE A 185 25.01 8.64 5.56
N GLY A 186 25.25 7.67 4.66
CA GLY A 186 24.80 6.28 4.81
C GLY A 186 23.33 6.05 4.41
N ILE A 187 22.69 7.03 3.78
CA ILE A 187 21.30 6.90 3.32
C ILE A 187 21.31 6.31 1.90
N PRO A 188 20.62 5.17 1.65
CA PRO A 188 20.57 4.57 0.32
C PRO A 188 19.72 5.41 -0.65
N VAL A 189 20.09 5.42 -1.93
CA VAL A 189 19.32 6.08 -3.00
C VAL A 189 17.88 5.57 -3.04
N LEU A 190 17.65 4.30 -2.73
CA LEU A 190 16.32 3.70 -2.59
C LEU A 190 15.40 4.48 -1.63
N ALA A 191 15.94 5.04 -0.53
CA ALA A 191 15.16 5.86 0.40
C ALA A 191 14.70 7.18 -0.25
N TYR A 192 15.56 7.81 -1.04
CA TYR A 192 15.19 9.02 -1.79
C TYR A 192 14.15 8.72 -2.87
N VAL A 193 14.24 7.54 -3.51
CA VAL A 193 13.22 7.08 -4.46
C VAL A 193 11.87 6.92 -3.76
N LEU A 194 11.83 6.29 -2.58
CA LEU A 194 10.60 6.16 -1.79
C LEU A 194 10.01 7.53 -1.43
N LEU A 195 10.84 8.45 -0.95
CA LEU A 195 10.38 9.80 -0.57
C LEU A 195 9.84 10.57 -1.78
N GLY A 196 10.56 10.55 -2.90
CA GLY A 196 10.12 11.17 -4.15
C GLY A 196 8.83 10.55 -4.68
N PHE A 197 8.74 9.22 -4.69
CA PHE A 197 7.53 8.50 -5.08
C PHE A 197 6.34 8.85 -4.18
N THR A 198 6.56 8.86 -2.86
CA THR A 198 5.53 9.24 -1.88
C THR A 198 5.09 10.69 -2.07
N ALA A 199 6.03 11.62 -2.32
CA ALA A 199 5.71 13.02 -2.56
C ALA A 199 4.82 13.19 -3.81
N ILE A 200 5.16 12.53 -4.92
CA ILE A 200 4.39 12.53 -6.16
C ILE A 200 3.00 11.89 -5.92
N ALA A 201 2.94 10.72 -5.33
CA ALA A 201 1.68 10.04 -5.03
C ALA A 201 0.80 10.87 -4.09
N THR A 202 1.39 11.49 -3.06
CA THR A 202 0.69 12.41 -2.16
C THR A 202 0.15 13.63 -2.91
N ALA A 203 0.97 14.23 -3.77
CA ALA A 203 0.54 15.37 -4.58
C ALA A 203 -0.66 15.01 -5.46
N ILE A 204 -0.64 13.84 -6.10
CA ILE A 204 -1.74 13.37 -6.95
C ILE A 204 -2.98 13.05 -6.11
N VAL A 205 -2.85 12.27 -5.04
CA VAL A 205 -4.00 11.74 -4.28
C VAL A 205 -4.57 12.78 -3.32
N GLN A 206 -3.76 13.64 -2.71
CA GLN A 206 -4.25 14.58 -1.69
C GLN A 206 -4.53 15.99 -2.22
N TYR A 207 -3.88 16.39 -3.31
CA TYR A 207 -3.95 17.78 -3.80
C TYR A 207 -4.51 17.93 -5.22
N THR A 208 -4.97 16.84 -5.87
CA THR A 208 -5.61 16.94 -7.18
C THR A 208 -7.08 16.53 -7.15
N PRO A 209 -7.89 16.97 -8.14
CA PRO A 209 -9.26 16.50 -8.29
C PRO A 209 -9.39 14.98 -8.49
N LEU A 210 -8.34 14.31 -8.98
CA LEU A 210 -8.33 12.87 -9.16
C LEU A 210 -8.47 12.16 -7.80
N GLY A 211 -7.68 12.57 -6.81
CA GLY A 211 -7.75 11.98 -5.47
C GLY A 211 -9.11 12.20 -4.81
N LEU A 212 -9.68 13.42 -4.91
CA LEU A 212 -11.03 13.69 -4.40
C LEU A 212 -12.07 12.75 -5.03
N ARG A 213 -11.97 12.47 -6.33
CA ARG A 213 -12.86 11.54 -7.03
C ARG A 213 -12.65 10.10 -6.56
N LEU A 214 -11.40 9.69 -6.31
CA LEU A 214 -11.10 8.35 -5.78
C LEU A 214 -11.72 8.16 -4.40
N TYR A 215 -11.56 9.11 -3.48
CA TYR A 215 -12.21 9.07 -2.17
C TYR A 215 -13.74 9.08 -2.27
N ALA A 216 -14.31 9.92 -3.14
CA ALA A 216 -15.76 9.97 -3.33
C ALA A 216 -16.33 8.63 -3.83
N VAL A 217 -15.65 7.97 -4.77
CA VAL A 217 -16.06 6.67 -5.30
C VAL A 217 -15.94 5.57 -4.26
N GLY A 218 -14.90 5.60 -3.42
CA GLY A 218 -14.70 4.59 -2.39
C GLY A 218 -15.64 4.73 -1.19
N GLU A 219 -15.85 5.96 -0.70
CA GLU A 219 -16.66 6.19 0.52
C GLU A 219 -18.17 6.24 0.22
N PHE A 220 -18.57 6.84 -0.92
CA PHE A 220 -19.97 7.08 -1.27
C PHE A 220 -20.25 6.72 -2.74
N PRO A 221 -20.16 5.42 -3.14
CA PRO A 221 -20.25 5.02 -4.54
C PRO A 221 -21.58 5.39 -5.20
N ASP A 222 -22.69 5.33 -4.48
CA ASP A 222 -24.01 5.68 -5.03
C ASP A 222 -24.15 7.19 -5.26
N ALA A 223 -23.70 8.01 -4.29
CA ALA A 223 -23.66 9.47 -4.45
C ALA A 223 -22.69 9.88 -5.58
N ALA A 224 -21.54 9.24 -5.67
CA ALA A 224 -20.58 9.48 -6.73
C ALA A 224 -21.16 9.13 -8.13
N ARG A 225 -21.94 8.04 -8.20
CA ARG A 225 -22.66 7.65 -9.43
C ARG A 225 -23.74 8.67 -9.79
N ALA A 226 -24.52 9.12 -8.82
CA ALA A 226 -25.54 10.16 -9.02
C ALA A 226 -24.93 11.50 -9.47
N ALA A 227 -23.72 11.81 -9.00
CA ALA A 227 -22.93 12.96 -9.44
C ALA A 227 -22.25 12.77 -10.81
N GLY A 228 -22.47 11.66 -11.51
CA GLY A 228 -21.92 11.40 -12.86
C GLY A 228 -20.45 10.97 -12.89
N LEU A 229 -19.85 10.59 -11.75
CA LEU A 229 -18.47 10.14 -11.75
C LEU A 229 -18.32 8.75 -12.42
N PRO A 230 -17.28 8.55 -13.23
CA PRO A 230 -17.05 7.28 -13.94
C PRO A 230 -16.39 6.23 -13.00
N LEU A 231 -17.19 5.62 -12.10
CA LEU A 231 -16.72 4.69 -11.05
C LEU A 231 -15.80 3.60 -11.62
N ARG A 232 -16.25 2.92 -12.71
CA ARG A 232 -15.49 1.83 -13.34
C ARG A 232 -14.11 2.27 -13.81
N ARG A 233 -14.01 3.47 -14.42
CA ARG A 233 -12.71 3.98 -14.92
C ARG A 233 -11.77 4.34 -13.76
N LEU A 234 -12.28 4.92 -12.69
CA LEU A 234 -11.51 5.29 -11.52
C LEU A 234 -10.98 4.06 -10.78
N LEU A 235 -11.83 3.07 -10.57
CA LEU A 235 -11.42 1.81 -9.93
C LEU A 235 -10.45 1.02 -10.81
N ALA A 236 -10.71 0.92 -12.12
CA ALA A 236 -9.78 0.27 -13.06
C ALA A 236 -8.41 0.98 -13.07
N GLY A 237 -8.40 2.32 -13.08
CA GLY A 237 -7.17 3.11 -12.96
C GLY A 237 -6.40 2.84 -11.67
N ALA A 238 -7.10 2.63 -10.56
CA ALA A 238 -6.47 2.28 -9.27
C ALA A 238 -5.76 0.91 -9.35
N PHE A 239 -6.37 -0.12 -9.96
CA PHE A 239 -5.71 -1.42 -10.17
C PHE A 239 -4.50 -1.32 -11.10
N VAL A 240 -4.58 -0.54 -12.18
CA VAL A 240 -3.43 -0.31 -13.06
C VAL A 240 -2.30 0.41 -12.34
N THR A 241 -2.63 1.43 -11.52
CA THR A 241 -1.64 2.14 -10.69
C THR A 241 -0.98 1.19 -9.68
N SER A 242 -1.76 0.31 -9.04
CA SER A 242 -1.27 -0.76 -8.18
C SER A 242 -0.27 -1.65 -8.93
N GLY A 243 -0.64 -2.09 -10.13
CA GLY A 243 0.22 -2.89 -10.98
C GLY A 243 1.54 -2.17 -11.35
N LEU A 244 1.48 -0.89 -11.70
CA LEU A 244 2.67 -0.06 -11.94
C LEU A 244 3.59 0.00 -10.71
N CYS A 245 3.01 0.12 -9.50
CA CYS A 245 3.78 0.06 -8.26
C CYS A 245 4.49 -1.28 -8.09
N GLY A 246 3.84 -2.40 -8.48
CA GLY A 246 4.47 -3.72 -8.53
C GLY A 246 5.68 -3.77 -9.45
N GLY A 247 5.57 -3.21 -10.68
CA GLY A 247 6.68 -3.10 -11.63
C GLY A 247 7.85 -2.27 -11.10
N ILE A 248 7.56 -1.09 -10.51
CA ILE A 248 8.57 -0.23 -9.89
C ILE A 248 9.24 -0.94 -8.70
N ALA A 249 8.46 -1.55 -7.81
CA ALA A 249 8.99 -2.28 -6.66
C ALA A 249 9.85 -3.48 -7.09
N GLY A 250 9.54 -4.12 -8.22
CA GLY A 250 10.37 -5.16 -8.83
C GLY A 250 11.78 -4.67 -9.15
N ILE A 251 11.90 -3.50 -9.76
CA ILE A 251 13.21 -2.88 -10.06
C ILE A 251 13.97 -2.55 -8.76
N LEU A 252 13.28 -1.96 -7.77
CA LEU A 252 13.88 -1.66 -6.46
C LEU A 252 14.36 -2.93 -5.76
N SER A 253 13.57 -4.02 -5.85
CA SER A 253 13.92 -5.33 -5.29
C SER A 253 15.15 -5.92 -5.92
N VAL A 254 15.26 -5.89 -7.27
CA VAL A 254 16.46 -6.36 -7.99
C VAL A 254 17.69 -5.56 -7.58
N SER A 255 17.57 -4.25 -7.43
CA SER A 255 18.68 -3.41 -6.98
C SER A 255 19.11 -3.75 -5.54
N TYR A 256 18.14 -3.93 -4.64
CA TYR A 256 18.41 -4.22 -3.23
C TYR A 256 19.02 -5.63 -3.01
N LEU A 257 18.50 -6.63 -3.73
CA LEU A 257 18.92 -8.04 -3.59
C LEU A 257 20.03 -8.45 -4.56
N SER A 258 20.41 -7.58 -5.51
CA SER A 258 21.33 -7.89 -6.62
C SER A 258 20.85 -9.05 -7.50
N GLY A 259 19.54 -9.20 -7.64
CA GLY A 259 18.92 -10.26 -8.43
C GLY A 259 17.41 -10.35 -8.24
N SER A 260 16.78 -11.29 -8.97
CA SER A 260 15.38 -11.63 -8.75
C SER A 260 15.22 -12.33 -7.40
N THR A 261 13.98 -12.39 -6.91
CA THR A 261 13.64 -13.15 -5.70
C THR A 261 12.72 -14.30 -6.09
N THR A 262 12.84 -15.42 -5.40
CA THR A 262 11.82 -16.47 -5.41
C THR A 262 11.03 -16.36 -4.09
N GLY A 263 9.71 -16.53 -4.15
CA GLY A 263 8.88 -16.41 -2.94
C GLY A 263 8.46 -14.99 -2.60
N ALA A 264 8.38 -14.10 -3.59
CA ALA A 264 7.90 -12.72 -3.41
C ALA A 264 6.53 -12.63 -2.72
N GLY A 265 5.71 -13.69 -2.79
CA GLY A 265 4.42 -13.77 -2.10
C GLY A 265 4.49 -13.59 -0.58
N GLU A 266 5.63 -13.88 0.06
CA GLU A 266 5.83 -13.66 1.51
C GLU A 266 5.76 -12.16 1.87
N MET A 267 6.03 -11.26 0.94
CA MET A 267 5.91 -9.82 1.16
C MET A 267 4.45 -9.32 1.16
N LEU A 268 3.48 -10.16 0.78
CA LEU A 268 2.08 -9.74 0.73
C LEU A 268 1.57 -9.29 2.10
N LEU A 269 1.82 -10.08 3.15
CA LEU A 269 1.34 -9.77 4.50
C LEU A 269 1.92 -8.44 5.03
N PRO A 270 3.24 -8.19 5.01
CA PRO A 270 3.81 -6.89 5.37
C PRO A 270 3.22 -5.71 4.57
N VAL A 271 2.98 -5.87 3.28
CA VAL A 271 2.43 -4.82 2.41
C VAL A 271 0.98 -4.49 2.80
N VAL A 272 0.15 -5.52 3.02
CA VAL A 272 -1.24 -5.35 3.47
C VAL A 272 -1.30 -4.68 4.84
N VAL A 273 -0.47 -5.14 5.81
CA VAL A 273 -0.34 -4.49 7.13
C VAL A 273 -0.01 -3.01 6.96
N THR A 274 0.99 -2.71 6.15
CA THR A 274 1.47 -1.34 5.92
C THR A 274 0.38 -0.44 5.36
N ALA A 275 -0.36 -0.92 4.35
CA ALA A 275 -1.42 -0.14 3.72
C ALA A 275 -2.61 0.10 4.67
N LEU A 276 -3.04 -0.94 5.40
CA LEU A 276 -4.15 -0.83 6.36
C LEU A 276 -3.78 0.02 7.58
N LEU A 277 -2.57 -0.17 8.12
CA LEU A 277 -2.07 0.63 9.24
C LEU A 277 -1.93 2.12 8.86
N GLY A 278 -1.73 2.41 7.57
CA GLY A 278 -1.71 3.78 7.04
C GLY A 278 -2.97 4.58 7.33
N ALA A 279 -4.13 3.91 7.48
CA ALA A 279 -5.37 4.57 7.87
C ALA A 279 -5.35 5.07 9.33
N VAL A 280 -4.66 4.37 10.23
CA VAL A 280 -4.58 4.74 11.65
C VAL A 280 -3.82 6.05 11.86
N PHE A 281 -2.84 6.34 11.01
CA PHE A 281 -2.11 7.61 11.03
C PHE A 281 -2.90 8.79 10.43
N SER A 282 -4.07 8.52 9.83
CA SER A 282 -4.96 9.53 9.27
C SER A 282 -5.93 10.08 10.33
N ARG A 283 -6.24 11.39 10.25
CA ARG A 283 -7.23 12.02 11.14
C ARG A 283 -8.66 11.48 10.96
N ARG A 284 -8.97 10.99 9.76
CA ARG A 284 -10.30 10.49 9.38
C ARG A 284 -10.38 8.96 9.38
N LEU A 285 -9.33 8.26 9.81
CA LEU A 285 -9.21 6.81 9.76
C LEU A 285 -9.46 6.21 8.35
N VAL A 286 -9.15 6.99 7.32
CA VAL A 286 -9.16 6.55 5.94
C VAL A 286 -7.72 6.35 5.44
N PRO A 287 -7.46 5.40 4.54
CA PRO A 287 -6.14 5.19 3.98
C PRO A 287 -5.59 6.47 3.33
N THR A 288 -4.34 6.82 3.62
CA THR A 288 -3.66 7.98 3.05
C THR A 288 -2.23 7.61 2.66
N VAL A 289 -1.72 8.22 1.59
CA VAL A 289 -0.36 7.94 1.10
C VAL A 289 0.70 8.28 2.16
N THR A 290 0.55 9.41 2.84
CA THR A 290 1.47 9.83 3.92
C THR A 290 1.40 8.90 5.14
N GLY A 291 0.19 8.44 5.50
CA GLY A 291 0.01 7.44 6.55
C GLY A 291 0.68 6.11 6.17
N THR A 292 0.58 5.71 4.91
CA THR A 292 1.23 4.49 4.41
C THR A 292 2.75 4.58 4.46
N LEU A 293 3.35 5.75 4.18
CA LEU A 293 4.79 5.96 4.36
C LEU A 293 5.21 5.76 5.82
N LEU A 294 4.51 6.38 6.78
CA LEU A 294 4.79 6.20 8.21
C LEU A 294 4.65 4.74 8.63
N SER A 295 3.64 4.06 8.11
CA SER A 295 3.44 2.62 8.36
C SER A 295 4.56 1.76 7.76
N ALA A 296 5.03 2.08 6.55
CA ALA A 296 6.13 1.36 5.92
C ALA A 296 7.41 1.45 6.76
N LEU A 297 7.71 2.63 7.29
CA LEU A 297 8.83 2.82 8.20
C LEU A 297 8.63 2.07 9.52
N LEU A 298 7.43 2.15 10.12
CA LEU A 298 7.12 1.41 11.36
C LEU A 298 7.31 -0.10 11.17
N VAL A 299 6.71 -0.67 10.13
CA VAL A 299 6.80 -2.11 9.83
C VAL A 299 8.24 -2.50 9.48
N GLY A 300 8.97 -1.65 8.76
CA GLY A 300 10.39 -1.84 8.44
C GLY A 300 11.25 -1.90 9.69
N PHE A 301 11.15 -0.92 10.59
CA PHE A 301 11.88 -0.90 11.86
C PHE A 301 11.48 -2.06 12.77
N LEU A 302 10.19 -2.42 12.82
CA LEU A 302 9.70 -3.56 13.59
C LEU A 302 10.32 -4.87 13.09
N THR A 303 10.27 -5.12 11.79
CA THR A 303 10.84 -6.32 11.18
C THR A 303 12.35 -6.40 11.38
N ASN A 304 13.06 -5.29 11.16
CA ASN A 304 14.51 -5.22 11.35
C ASN A 304 14.90 -5.42 12.82
N GLY A 305 14.20 -4.81 13.77
CA GLY A 305 14.45 -4.99 15.19
C GLY A 305 14.35 -6.46 15.62
N PHE A 306 13.34 -7.18 15.15
CA PHE A 306 13.22 -8.62 15.39
C PHE A 306 14.33 -9.43 14.71
N GLN A 307 14.73 -9.07 13.49
CA GLN A 307 15.83 -9.72 12.78
C GLN A 307 17.16 -9.56 13.53
N LEU A 308 17.45 -8.38 14.06
CA LEU A 308 18.66 -8.12 14.87
C LEU A 308 18.67 -8.92 16.19
N LEU A 309 17.51 -9.22 16.74
CA LEU A 309 17.37 -10.11 17.90
C LEU A 309 17.34 -11.60 17.54
N ASN A 310 17.61 -11.97 16.28
CA ASN A 310 17.55 -13.32 15.74
C ASN A 310 16.18 -14.02 15.96
N ILE A 311 15.10 -13.24 15.99
CA ILE A 311 13.75 -13.77 16.05
C ILE A 311 13.35 -14.24 14.65
N SER A 312 12.80 -15.44 14.56
CA SER A 312 12.44 -16.04 13.26
C SER A 312 11.42 -15.22 12.48
N SER A 313 11.55 -15.20 11.15
CA SER A 313 10.60 -14.52 10.24
C SER A 313 9.15 -15.00 10.44
N THR A 314 8.96 -16.27 10.81
CA THR A 314 7.64 -16.82 11.12
C THR A 314 6.97 -16.12 12.30
N LEU A 315 7.73 -15.85 13.38
CA LEU A 315 7.21 -15.10 14.53
C LEU A 315 6.93 -13.65 14.17
N VAL A 316 7.79 -13.03 13.35
CA VAL A 316 7.57 -11.66 12.84
C VAL A 316 6.26 -11.60 12.04
N SER A 317 6.01 -12.56 11.15
CA SER A 317 4.74 -12.67 10.41
C SER A 317 3.54 -12.86 11.33
N GLY A 318 3.69 -13.64 12.41
CA GLY A 318 2.67 -13.80 13.45
C GLY A 318 2.33 -12.46 14.13
N VAL A 319 3.34 -11.69 14.53
CA VAL A 319 3.15 -10.34 15.12
C VAL A 319 2.45 -9.40 14.13
N GLN A 320 2.85 -9.42 12.87
CA GLN A 320 2.20 -8.63 11.82
C GLN A 320 0.73 -9.03 11.63
N GLY A 321 0.42 -10.33 11.66
CA GLY A 321 -0.96 -10.84 11.62
C GLY A 321 -1.82 -10.32 12.78
N VAL A 322 -1.27 -10.32 14.00
CA VAL A 322 -1.95 -9.74 15.18
C VAL A 322 -2.16 -8.24 15.01
N LEU A 323 -1.17 -7.51 14.48
CA LEU A 323 -1.32 -6.08 14.19
C LEU A 323 -2.46 -5.80 13.19
N ILE A 324 -2.59 -6.61 12.12
CA ILE A 324 -3.73 -6.50 11.20
C ILE A 324 -5.05 -6.65 11.95
N LEU A 325 -5.19 -7.71 12.76
CA LEU A 325 -6.42 -7.97 13.50
C LEU A 325 -6.78 -6.81 14.42
N ILE A 326 -5.81 -6.25 15.14
CA ILE A 326 -6.02 -5.09 16.02
C ILE A 326 -6.47 -3.88 15.20
N VAL A 327 -5.78 -3.56 14.11
CA VAL A 327 -6.07 -2.40 13.27
C VAL A 327 -7.45 -2.50 12.61
N VAL A 328 -7.75 -3.65 12.00
CA VAL A 328 -9.03 -3.87 11.33
C VAL A 328 -10.18 -3.87 12.34
N SER A 329 -10.01 -4.50 13.51
CA SER A 329 -11.01 -4.50 14.56
C SER A 329 -11.27 -3.09 15.09
N ALA A 330 -10.20 -2.33 15.40
CA ALA A 330 -10.32 -0.96 15.91
C ALA A 330 -11.00 -0.03 14.90
N THR A 331 -10.59 -0.07 13.64
CA THR A 331 -11.18 0.77 12.58
C THR A 331 -12.64 0.40 12.31
N THR A 332 -13.00 -0.89 12.35
CA THR A 332 -14.37 -1.37 12.15
C THR A 332 -15.29 -0.97 13.30
N LEU A 333 -14.83 -1.12 14.55
CA LEU A 333 -15.62 -0.75 15.73
C LEU A 333 -15.91 0.75 15.76
N LEU A 334 -14.93 1.58 15.46
CA LEU A 334 -15.10 3.04 15.45
C LEU A 334 -16.06 3.51 14.35
N ARG A 335 -15.95 2.94 13.15
CA ARG A 335 -16.88 3.26 12.05
C ARG A 335 -18.32 2.86 12.35
N ARG A 336 -18.55 1.76 13.11
CA ARG A 336 -19.90 1.37 13.56
C ARG A 336 -20.51 2.33 14.57
N GLN A 337 -19.70 3.08 15.30
CA GLN A 337 -20.19 4.10 16.24
C GLN A 337 -20.55 5.41 15.54
N GLU A 338 -20.08 5.63 14.31
CA GLU A 338 -20.35 6.83 13.51
C GLU A 338 -21.53 6.65 12.54
N ALA A 339 -21.96 5.42 12.27
CA ALA A 339 -23.10 5.08 11.42
C ALA A 339 -24.40 4.95 12.22
#